data_5a68779177fb66d42633d23dc92ad2d7
#
_entry.id   5a68779177fb66d42633d23dc92ad2d7
#
_cell.length_a   1.000
_cell.length_b   1.000
_cell.length_c   1.000
_cell.angle_alpha   90.00
_cell.angle_beta   90.00
_cell.angle_gamma   90.00
#
_symmetry.space_group_name_H-M   'P 1'
#
loop_
_entity.id
_entity.type
_entity.pdbx_description
1 polymer ?
#
loop_
_entity_poly.entity_id
_entity_poly.type
_entity_poly.pdbx_seq_one_letter_code
_entity_poly.pdbx_strand_id
1 'polypeptide(L)'
;CTVIENAAEEPEICDLADFLREMGADITGDGTDAITIMGGKELHGAVHEVIPDRIEAGTFMAAAAITGGNILLENIREEHLKPVIAKLAECNVKTEAVPEGLRVSRKGRLHPIQLKTMPFPGFPTDMQAPFMSLMAVAKGTSVITETVFENRFIHAGELQRMGADIKIDSRSAVIEGVETLTGTKVKATDLRAGAALILSALAAKGETEISDIYHIERGYYKIDEKLRALGAEIERKDVH
;
A
#
# COMPACT_ATOMS: atom_id res chain seq x y z
N CYS A 1 -20.22 7.64 29.13
CA CYS A 1 -19.60 6.45 28.54
C CYS A 1 -20.10 6.28 27.09
N THR A 2 -19.19 6.07 26.15
CA THR A 2 -19.48 5.74 24.76
C THR A 2 -18.86 4.39 24.44
N VAL A 3 -19.63 3.50 23.82
CA VAL A 3 -19.14 2.22 23.31
C VAL A 3 -19.27 2.22 21.80
N ILE A 4 -18.18 1.91 21.11
CA ILE A 4 -18.13 1.72 19.66
C ILE A 4 -18.04 0.22 19.42
N GLU A 5 -19.10 -0.37 18.87
CA GLU A 5 -19.14 -1.78 18.49
C GLU A 5 -18.79 -1.93 17.00
N ASN A 6 -18.26 -3.09 16.60
CA ASN A 6 -17.72 -3.35 15.29
C ASN A 6 -16.66 -2.30 14.89
N ALA A 7 -15.80 -1.99 15.84
CA ALA A 7 -14.74 -1.01 15.68
C ALA A 7 -13.66 -1.53 14.72
N ALA A 8 -12.94 -0.60 14.08
CA ALA A 8 -11.76 -0.91 13.31
C ALA A 8 -10.61 -1.32 14.26
N GLU A 9 -9.90 -2.40 13.88
CA GLU A 9 -8.80 -2.97 14.67
C GLU A 9 -7.42 -2.56 14.15
N GLU A 10 -7.36 -1.66 13.15
CA GLU A 10 -6.13 -1.22 12.52
C GLU A 10 -5.16 -0.59 13.53
N PRO A 11 -3.84 -0.80 13.35
CA PRO A 11 -2.81 -0.25 14.25
C PRO A 11 -2.89 1.26 14.44
N GLU A 12 -3.38 1.98 13.44
CA GLU A 12 -3.59 3.42 13.47
C GLU A 12 -4.68 3.83 14.50
N ILE A 13 -5.65 2.95 14.77
CA ILE A 13 -6.68 3.17 15.80
C ILE A 13 -6.06 3.03 17.19
N CYS A 14 -5.19 2.02 17.38
CA CYS A 14 -4.46 1.83 18.64
C CYS A 14 -3.52 3.01 18.91
N ASP A 15 -2.79 3.47 17.89
CA ASP A 15 -1.88 4.61 17.97
C ASP A 15 -2.63 5.89 18.38
N LEU A 16 -3.80 6.15 17.77
CA LEU A 16 -4.66 7.26 18.16
C LEU A 16 -5.16 7.13 19.60
N ALA A 17 -5.57 5.92 20.02
CA ALA A 17 -6.02 5.67 21.37
C ALA A 17 -4.89 5.87 22.39
N ASP A 18 -3.67 5.43 22.08
CA ASP A 18 -2.47 5.66 22.90
C ASP A 18 -2.19 7.15 23.05
N PHE A 19 -2.19 7.90 21.96
CA PHE A 19 -2.00 9.36 22.00
C PHE A 19 -3.06 10.05 22.87
N LEU A 20 -4.33 9.68 22.71
CA LEU A 20 -5.41 10.25 23.53
C LEU A 20 -5.28 9.87 25.01
N ARG A 21 -4.82 8.65 25.33
CA ARG A 21 -4.53 8.23 26.72
C ARG A 21 -3.41 9.06 27.33
N GLU A 22 -2.35 9.33 26.59
CA GLU A 22 -1.29 10.24 27.02
C GLU A 22 -1.80 11.66 27.30
N MET A 23 -2.86 12.09 26.59
CA MET A 23 -3.55 13.34 26.85
C MET A 23 -4.53 13.29 28.05
N GLY A 24 -4.71 12.12 28.69
CA GLY A 24 -5.58 11.92 29.86
C GLY A 24 -6.95 11.32 29.54
N ALA A 25 -7.22 10.90 28.30
CA ALA A 25 -8.45 10.18 27.95
C ALA A 25 -8.51 8.80 28.62
N ASP A 26 -9.72 8.32 28.82
CA ASP A 26 -9.99 6.99 29.36
C ASP A 26 -10.61 6.14 28.25
N ILE A 27 -9.74 5.38 27.56
CA ILE A 27 -10.07 4.56 26.38
C ILE A 27 -9.54 3.15 26.60
N THR A 28 -10.39 2.15 26.33
CA THR A 28 -10.04 0.73 26.43
C THR A 28 -10.67 -0.04 25.28
N GLY A 29 -10.07 -1.19 24.91
CA GLY A 29 -10.57 -2.09 23.87
C GLY A 29 -10.12 -1.74 22.45
N ASP A 30 -9.26 -0.73 22.27
CA ASP A 30 -8.62 -0.47 20.98
C ASP A 30 -7.82 -1.70 20.49
N GLY A 31 -7.84 -1.96 19.19
CA GLY A 31 -7.32 -3.20 18.61
C GLY A 31 -8.25 -4.42 18.78
N THR A 32 -9.48 -4.19 19.25
CA THR A 32 -10.57 -5.18 19.26
C THR A 32 -11.82 -4.61 18.58
N ASP A 33 -12.84 -5.44 18.42
CA ASP A 33 -14.12 -5.06 17.81
C ASP A 33 -14.99 -4.14 18.66
N ALA A 34 -14.58 -3.84 19.92
CA ALA A 34 -15.34 -2.98 20.84
C ALA A 34 -14.43 -2.01 21.59
N ILE A 35 -14.61 -0.70 21.36
CA ILE A 35 -13.86 0.36 22.05
C ILE A 35 -14.78 1.08 23.03
N THR A 36 -14.35 1.19 24.28
CA THR A 36 -15.05 1.93 25.33
C THR A 36 -14.31 3.22 25.67
N ILE A 37 -15.04 4.33 25.69
CA ILE A 37 -14.52 5.66 26.00
C ILE A 37 -15.30 6.24 27.19
N MET A 38 -14.61 6.52 28.27
CA MET A 38 -15.18 7.21 29.44
C MET A 38 -14.89 8.71 29.31
N GLY A 39 -15.88 9.45 28.85
CA GLY A 39 -15.77 10.90 28.69
C GLY A 39 -15.82 11.67 30.05
N GLY A 40 -15.68 13.00 29.94
CA GLY A 40 -15.79 13.89 31.09
C GLY A 40 -14.48 14.26 31.80
N LYS A 41 -13.34 13.68 31.34
CA LYS A 41 -12.00 14.11 31.76
C LYS A 41 -11.55 15.29 30.92
N GLU A 42 -10.86 16.25 31.54
CA GLU A 42 -10.17 17.33 30.85
C GLU A 42 -8.89 16.77 30.23
N LEU A 43 -8.69 17.03 28.93
CA LEU A 43 -7.49 16.60 28.22
C LEU A 43 -6.41 17.66 28.29
N HIS A 44 -5.15 17.24 28.30
CA HIS A 44 -3.97 18.09 28.31
C HIS A 44 -3.06 17.79 27.12
N GLY A 45 -2.04 18.63 26.90
CA GLY A 45 -1.04 18.37 25.85
C GLY A 45 -0.18 17.15 26.19
N ALA A 46 0.20 16.42 25.15
CA ALA A 46 1.09 15.26 25.25
C ALA A 46 2.14 15.30 24.12
N VAL A 47 3.20 14.51 24.27
CA VAL A 47 4.21 14.26 23.22
C VAL A 47 4.08 12.81 22.82
N HIS A 48 3.74 12.57 21.57
CA HIS A 48 3.51 11.24 21.04
C HIS A 48 4.34 11.01 19.78
N GLU A 49 4.93 9.84 19.66
CA GLU A 49 5.61 9.39 18.45
C GLU A 49 4.66 8.51 17.64
N VAL A 50 4.22 9.01 16.51
CA VAL A 50 3.31 8.29 15.61
C VAL A 50 3.99 7.05 15.05
N ILE A 51 3.27 5.94 14.98
CA ILE A 51 3.76 4.68 14.41
C ILE A 51 4.16 4.84 12.93
N PRO A 52 5.14 4.06 12.44
CA PRO A 52 5.50 4.05 11.03
C PRO A 52 4.33 3.66 10.12
N ASP A 53 4.20 4.34 8.98
CA ASP A 53 3.16 4.05 7.98
C ASP A 53 3.41 2.69 7.30
N ARG A 54 2.59 1.69 7.67
CA ARG A 54 2.65 0.34 7.09
C ARG A 54 2.29 0.31 5.59
N ILE A 55 1.47 1.25 5.11
CA ILE A 55 1.07 1.29 3.71
C ILE A 55 2.17 1.93 2.85
N GLU A 56 2.83 2.97 3.34
CA GLU A 56 4.04 3.48 2.68
C GLU A 56 5.12 2.39 2.62
N ALA A 57 5.40 1.72 3.74
CA ALA A 57 6.35 0.61 3.78
C ALA A 57 5.99 -0.49 2.76
N GLY A 58 4.72 -0.95 2.75
CA GLY A 58 4.22 -1.93 1.78
C GLY A 58 4.36 -1.47 0.33
N THR A 59 4.17 -0.18 0.06
CA THR A 59 4.37 0.39 -1.28
C THR A 59 5.82 0.33 -1.73
N PHE A 60 6.79 0.64 -0.85
CA PHE A 60 8.21 0.48 -1.16
C PHE A 60 8.63 -1.00 -1.29
N MET A 61 8.02 -1.91 -0.51
CA MET A 61 8.19 -3.35 -0.72
C MET A 61 7.71 -3.77 -2.12
N ALA A 62 6.57 -3.25 -2.57
CA ALA A 62 6.06 -3.49 -3.91
C ALA A 62 6.96 -2.85 -4.99
N ALA A 63 7.56 -1.68 -4.75
CA ALA A 63 8.52 -1.07 -5.66
C ALA A 63 9.76 -1.97 -5.86
N ALA A 64 10.35 -2.49 -4.80
CA ALA A 64 11.44 -3.45 -4.89
C ALA A 64 10.99 -4.74 -5.61
N ALA A 65 9.78 -5.21 -5.33
CA ALA A 65 9.23 -6.41 -5.95
C ALA A 65 9.05 -6.24 -7.46
N ILE A 66 8.45 -5.15 -7.92
CA ILE A 66 8.14 -4.96 -9.36
C ILE A 66 9.41 -4.72 -10.19
N THR A 67 10.37 -4.00 -9.66
CA THR A 67 11.64 -3.68 -10.35
C THR A 67 12.69 -4.79 -10.26
N GLY A 68 12.54 -5.77 -9.35
CA GLY A 68 13.58 -6.74 -9.03
C GLY A 68 14.72 -6.14 -8.21
N GLY A 69 14.42 -5.08 -7.48
CA GLY A 69 15.37 -4.38 -6.62
C GLY A 69 15.69 -5.11 -5.32
N ASN A 70 16.55 -4.48 -4.52
CA ASN A 70 16.92 -4.92 -3.17
C ASN A 70 17.02 -3.68 -2.30
N ILE A 71 16.09 -3.53 -1.34
CA ILE A 71 16.03 -2.37 -0.44
C ILE A 71 16.00 -2.82 1.01
N LEU A 72 16.41 -1.93 1.89
CA LEU A 72 16.23 -2.05 3.34
C LEU A 72 15.19 -1.01 3.78
N LEU A 73 14.18 -1.47 4.49
CA LEU A 73 13.18 -0.63 5.14
C LEU A 73 13.54 -0.52 6.62
N GLU A 74 13.94 0.65 7.03
CA GLU A 74 14.25 0.98 8.43
C GLU A 74 12.99 1.52 9.13
N ASN A 75 12.98 1.48 10.47
CA ASN A 75 11.90 2.01 11.29
C ASN A 75 10.52 1.53 10.82
N ILE A 76 10.33 0.20 10.74
CA ILE A 76 9.05 -0.42 10.44
C ILE A 76 8.60 -1.31 11.59
N ARG A 77 7.29 -1.58 11.66
CA ARG A 77 6.72 -2.59 12.54
C ARG A 77 6.27 -3.78 11.71
N GLU A 78 7.07 -4.87 11.73
CA GLU A 78 6.83 -6.06 10.91
C GLU A 78 5.48 -6.71 11.20
N GLU A 79 5.03 -6.66 12.46
CA GLU A 79 3.72 -7.16 12.89
C GLU A 79 2.54 -6.49 12.16
N HIS A 80 2.68 -5.23 11.73
CA HIS A 80 1.66 -4.51 10.96
C HIS A 80 1.67 -4.89 9.47
N LEU A 81 2.73 -5.56 9.00
CA LEU A 81 2.98 -5.91 7.60
C LEU A 81 2.77 -7.40 7.29
N LYS A 82 2.45 -8.23 8.29
CA LYS A 82 2.36 -9.70 8.12
C LYS A 82 1.56 -10.15 6.89
N PRO A 83 0.35 -9.64 6.60
CA PRO A 83 -0.40 -10.07 5.42
C PRO A 83 0.29 -9.67 4.11
N VAL A 84 0.93 -8.50 4.07
CA VAL A 84 1.68 -8.01 2.90
C VAL A 84 2.92 -8.87 2.66
N ILE A 85 3.69 -9.15 3.73
CA ILE A 85 4.87 -10.01 3.69
C ILE A 85 4.49 -11.41 3.19
N ALA A 86 3.41 -12.00 3.72
CA ALA A 86 2.93 -13.30 3.31
C ALA A 86 2.59 -13.35 1.81
N LYS A 87 1.88 -12.34 1.31
CA LYS A 87 1.51 -12.27 -0.12
C LYS A 87 2.73 -11.98 -1.02
N LEU A 88 3.70 -11.20 -0.57
CA LEU A 88 4.96 -11.02 -1.30
C LEU A 88 5.77 -12.32 -1.38
N ALA A 89 5.79 -13.13 -0.33
CA ALA A 89 6.43 -14.44 -0.36
C ALA A 89 5.78 -15.38 -1.40
N GLU A 90 4.44 -15.40 -1.50
CA GLU A 90 3.73 -16.12 -2.57
C GLU A 90 4.12 -15.61 -3.96
N CYS A 91 4.41 -14.30 -4.11
CA CYS A 91 4.85 -13.68 -5.36
C CYS A 91 6.33 -13.95 -5.72
N ASN A 92 7.06 -14.80 -4.98
CA ASN A 92 8.50 -15.01 -5.16
C ASN A 92 9.36 -13.80 -4.76
N VAL A 93 8.93 -13.04 -3.77
CA VAL A 93 9.68 -11.93 -3.18
C VAL A 93 10.22 -12.37 -1.83
N LYS A 94 11.53 -12.22 -1.62
CA LYS A 94 12.18 -12.54 -0.34
C LYS A 94 12.10 -11.34 0.58
N THR A 95 11.63 -11.56 1.79
CA THR A 95 11.74 -10.65 2.92
C THR A 95 12.62 -11.27 3.99
N GLU A 96 13.46 -10.48 4.62
CA GLU A 96 14.41 -10.94 5.64
C GLU A 96 14.56 -9.89 6.73
N ALA A 97 14.18 -10.24 7.96
CA ALA A 97 14.43 -9.39 9.11
C ALA A 97 15.95 -9.30 9.37
N VAL A 98 16.45 -8.08 9.54
CA VAL A 98 17.83 -7.77 9.87
C VAL A 98 17.85 -6.77 11.03
N PRO A 99 18.96 -6.58 11.75
CA PRO A 99 19.00 -5.69 12.91
C PRO A 99 18.55 -4.24 12.62
N GLU A 100 18.76 -3.78 11.39
CA GLU A 100 18.43 -2.42 10.96
C GLU A 100 17.00 -2.27 10.41
N GLY A 101 16.23 -3.39 10.24
CA GLY A 101 14.87 -3.36 9.69
C GLY A 101 14.52 -4.59 8.86
N LEU A 102 13.77 -4.40 7.77
CA LEU A 102 13.34 -5.47 6.88
C LEU A 102 13.95 -5.30 5.48
N ARG A 103 14.75 -6.26 5.07
CA ARG A 103 15.29 -6.33 3.70
C ARG A 103 14.29 -6.99 2.77
N VAL A 104 14.03 -6.34 1.64
CA VAL A 104 13.12 -6.84 0.61
C VAL A 104 13.87 -6.98 -0.70
N SER A 105 13.80 -8.15 -1.32
CA SER A 105 14.49 -8.40 -2.59
C SER A 105 13.76 -9.43 -3.44
N ARG A 106 13.91 -9.33 -4.76
CA ARG A 106 13.38 -10.31 -5.70
C ARG A 106 14.43 -10.75 -6.70
N LYS A 107 14.48 -12.06 -6.93
CA LYS A 107 15.22 -12.67 -8.05
C LYS A 107 14.25 -13.44 -8.94
N GLY A 108 14.41 -13.34 -10.25
CA GLY A 108 13.51 -13.99 -11.21
C GLY A 108 12.18 -13.24 -11.41
N ARG A 109 11.17 -13.91 -11.97
CA ARG A 109 9.85 -13.32 -12.26
C ARG A 109 8.92 -13.44 -11.07
N LEU A 110 7.99 -12.50 -10.97
CA LEU A 110 6.87 -12.58 -10.03
C LEU A 110 5.98 -13.78 -10.37
N HIS A 111 5.47 -14.43 -9.32
CA HIS A 111 4.46 -15.46 -9.44
C HIS A 111 3.07 -14.86 -9.29
N PRO A 112 2.06 -15.42 -10.00
CA PRO A 112 0.67 -15.01 -9.84
C PRO A 112 0.13 -15.46 -8.48
N ILE A 113 -0.80 -14.69 -7.93
CA ILE A 113 -1.44 -15.01 -6.66
C ILE A 113 -2.95 -14.82 -6.72
N GLN A 114 -3.63 -15.40 -5.75
CA GLN A 114 -4.99 -15.05 -5.37
C GLN A 114 -4.94 -14.16 -4.14
N LEU A 115 -5.57 -13.00 -4.21
CA LEU A 115 -5.58 -12.01 -3.16
C LEU A 115 -7.01 -11.58 -2.86
N LYS A 116 -7.34 -11.51 -1.58
CA LYS A 116 -8.61 -10.97 -1.09
C LYS A 116 -8.32 -9.92 -0.03
N THR A 117 -8.84 -8.71 -0.22
CA THR A 117 -8.76 -7.66 0.79
C THR A 117 -9.67 -7.99 1.96
N MET A 118 -9.26 -7.64 3.17
CA MET A 118 -10.03 -7.84 4.39
C MET A 118 -9.65 -6.75 5.40
N PRO A 119 -10.55 -6.40 6.35
CA PRO A 119 -10.17 -5.59 7.50
C PRO A 119 -8.97 -6.18 8.23
N PHE A 120 -8.24 -5.34 8.95
CA PHE A 120 -7.12 -5.79 9.77
C PHE A 120 -7.57 -6.88 10.77
N PRO A 121 -6.78 -7.94 11.01
CA PRO A 121 -5.42 -8.19 10.53
C PRO A 121 -5.31 -8.86 9.14
N GLY A 122 -6.34 -8.79 8.31
CA GLY A 122 -6.32 -9.30 6.95
C GLY A 122 -5.49 -8.43 5.98
N PHE A 123 -5.53 -8.78 4.69
CA PHE A 123 -4.79 -8.03 3.67
C PHE A 123 -5.44 -6.65 3.43
N PRO A 124 -4.68 -5.55 3.63
CA PRO A 124 -5.26 -4.22 3.60
C PRO A 124 -5.72 -3.81 2.19
N THR A 125 -6.93 -3.25 2.11
CA THR A 125 -7.49 -2.73 0.86
C THR A 125 -6.60 -1.64 0.24
N ASP A 126 -5.81 -0.92 1.04
CA ASP A 126 -4.86 0.11 0.58
C ASP A 126 -3.66 -0.46 -0.19
N MET A 127 -3.38 -1.74 -0.05
CA MET A 127 -2.37 -2.44 -0.85
C MET A 127 -2.93 -3.14 -2.09
N GLN A 128 -4.25 -3.07 -2.32
CA GLN A 128 -4.90 -3.71 -3.46
C GLN A 128 -4.36 -3.19 -4.79
N ALA A 129 -4.34 -1.86 -5.00
CA ALA A 129 -3.85 -1.25 -6.23
C ALA A 129 -2.34 -1.45 -6.45
N PRO A 130 -1.44 -1.27 -5.45
CA PRO A 130 -0.04 -1.66 -5.54
C PRO A 130 0.18 -3.12 -5.97
N PHE A 131 -0.58 -4.07 -5.42
CA PHE A 131 -0.47 -5.47 -5.80
C PHE A 131 -1.04 -5.76 -7.19
N MET A 132 -2.05 -5.01 -7.65
CA MET A 132 -2.50 -5.11 -9.04
C MET A 132 -1.39 -4.76 -10.02
N SER A 133 -0.56 -3.75 -9.73
CA SER A 133 0.63 -3.44 -10.52
C SER A 133 1.64 -4.58 -10.55
N LEU A 134 1.88 -5.27 -9.43
CA LEU A 134 2.74 -6.45 -9.39
C LEU A 134 2.19 -7.57 -10.27
N MET A 135 0.89 -7.84 -10.15
CA MET A 135 0.23 -8.92 -10.89
C MET A 135 0.15 -8.64 -12.38
N ALA A 136 0.10 -7.36 -12.78
CA ALA A 136 0.15 -6.98 -14.20
C ALA A 136 1.42 -7.45 -14.93
N VAL A 137 2.52 -7.71 -14.21
CA VAL A 137 3.79 -8.23 -14.78
C VAL A 137 4.20 -9.60 -14.22
N ALA A 138 3.35 -10.25 -13.43
CA ALA A 138 3.59 -11.59 -12.92
C ALA A 138 3.46 -12.65 -14.04
N LYS A 139 4.06 -13.83 -13.87
CA LYS A 139 4.00 -14.89 -14.90
C LYS A 139 2.77 -15.76 -14.68
N GLY A 140 1.64 -15.44 -15.29
CA GLY A 140 0.38 -16.20 -15.25
C GLY A 140 -0.78 -15.37 -14.75
N THR A 141 -1.89 -16.03 -14.42
CA THR A 141 -3.17 -15.41 -14.08
C THR A 141 -3.30 -15.21 -12.58
N SER A 142 -3.60 -14.00 -12.16
CA SER A 142 -3.92 -13.64 -10.77
C SER A 142 -5.37 -13.22 -10.62
N VAL A 143 -5.91 -13.37 -9.43
CA VAL A 143 -7.26 -12.89 -9.09
C VAL A 143 -7.17 -12.03 -7.83
N ILE A 144 -7.67 -10.80 -7.92
CA ILE A 144 -7.79 -9.89 -6.79
C ILE A 144 -9.28 -9.65 -6.52
N THR A 145 -9.72 -9.96 -5.29
CA THR A 145 -11.09 -9.72 -4.84
C THR A 145 -11.10 -8.61 -3.79
N GLU A 146 -11.83 -7.54 -4.06
CA GLU A 146 -12.01 -6.41 -3.15
C GLU A 146 -13.29 -6.61 -2.31
N THR A 147 -13.15 -6.69 -0.99
CA THR A 147 -14.31 -6.93 -0.10
C THR A 147 -14.61 -5.81 0.87
N VAL A 148 -13.70 -4.83 0.97
CA VAL A 148 -13.83 -3.71 1.90
C VAL A 148 -14.49 -2.51 1.22
N PHE A 149 -13.98 -2.12 0.05
CA PHE A 149 -14.50 -0.97 -0.70
C PHE A 149 -15.31 -1.39 -1.93
N GLU A 150 -16.34 -0.62 -2.21
CA GLU A 150 -17.06 -0.72 -3.48
C GLU A 150 -16.34 0.09 -4.56
N ASN A 151 -16.33 -0.42 -5.79
CA ASN A 151 -15.80 0.26 -6.99
C ASN A 151 -14.32 0.70 -6.90
N ARG A 152 -13.46 -0.06 -6.21
CA ARG A 152 -12.04 0.29 -6.02
C ARG A 152 -11.12 -0.15 -7.18
N PHE A 153 -11.65 -0.44 -8.38
CA PHE A 153 -10.87 -0.85 -9.55
C PHE A 153 -10.75 0.25 -10.63
N ILE A 154 -11.02 1.51 -10.31
CA ILE A 154 -10.98 2.63 -11.28
C ILE A 154 -9.60 2.73 -11.95
N HIS A 155 -8.52 2.51 -11.20
CA HIS A 155 -7.15 2.54 -11.68
C HIS A 155 -6.82 1.43 -12.70
N ALA A 156 -7.61 0.36 -12.78
CA ALA A 156 -7.39 -0.71 -13.76
C ALA A 156 -7.44 -0.18 -15.20
N GLY A 157 -8.29 0.80 -15.49
CA GLY A 157 -8.34 1.46 -16.79
C GLY A 157 -7.03 2.15 -17.16
N GLU A 158 -6.37 2.79 -16.21
CA GLU A 158 -5.07 3.44 -16.45
C GLU A 158 -3.95 2.39 -16.61
N LEU A 159 -3.99 1.28 -15.86
CA LEU A 159 -3.06 0.16 -16.07
C LEU A 159 -3.26 -0.51 -17.44
N GLN A 160 -4.52 -0.65 -17.90
CA GLN A 160 -4.82 -1.16 -19.25
C GLN A 160 -4.25 -0.24 -20.34
N ARG A 161 -4.24 1.09 -20.14
CA ARG A 161 -3.58 2.02 -21.05
C ARG A 161 -2.06 1.81 -21.11
N MET A 162 -1.45 1.31 -20.04
CA MET A 162 -0.05 0.89 -19.99
C MET A 162 0.17 -0.50 -20.57
N GLY A 163 -0.87 -1.18 -21.07
CA GLY A 163 -0.80 -2.49 -21.69
C GLY A 163 -1.06 -3.67 -20.75
N ALA A 164 -1.57 -3.44 -19.54
CA ALA A 164 -1.97 -4.53 -18.64
C ALA A 164 -3.23 -5.25 -19.15
N ASP A 165 -3.27 -6.57 -19.05
CA ASP A 165 -4.46 -7.39 -19.36
C ASP A 165 -5.25 -7.64 -18.06
N ILE A 166 -6.27 -6.84 -17.84
CA ILE A 166 -7.10 -6.84 -16.64
C ILE A 166 -8.58 -6.92 -17.05
N LYS A 167 -9.30 -7.86 -16.46
CA LYS A 167 -10.76 -7.97 -16.61
C LYS A 167 -11.41 -7.82 -15.26
N ILE A 168 -12.34 -6.88 -15.15
CA ILE A 168 -13.11 -6.63 -13.92
C ILE A 168 -14.45 -7.34 -14.02
N ASP A 169 -14.77 -8.11 -12.99
CA ASP A 169 -16.08 -8.73 -12.80
C ASP A 169 -16.55 -8.45 -11.37
N SER A 170 -17.48 -7.53 -11.22
CA SER A 170 -18.05 -7.11 -9.95
C SER A 170 -16.98 -6.67 -8.95
N ARG A 171 -16.71 -7.47 -7.93
CA ARG A 171 -15.72 -7.23 -6.89
C ARG A 171 -14.39 -7.95 -7.13
N SER A 172 -14.19 -8.52 -8.31
CA SER A 172 -12.96 -9.25 -8.64
C SER A 172 -12.31 -8.70 -9.90
N ALA A 173 -11.00 -8.69 -9.90
CA ALA A 173 -10.16 -8.43 -11.05
C ALA A 173 -9.39 -9.69 -11.41
N VAL A 174 -9.50 -10.14 -12.65
CA VAL A 174 -8.67 -11.19 -13.23
C VAL A 174 -7.57 -10.50 -14.03
N ILE A 175 -6.32 -10.78 -13.70
CA ILE A 175 -5.15 -10.13 -14.27
C ILE A 175 -4.29 -11.20 -14.92
N GLU A 176 -4.13 -11.14 -16.23
CA GLU A 176 -3.15 -11.94 -16.95
C GLU A 176 -1.85 -11.16 -17.07
N GLY A 177 -0.80 -11.64 -16.44
CA GLY A 177 0.46 -10.91 -16.39
C GLY A 177 1.14 -10.83 -17.73
N VAL A 178 1.49 -9.61 -18.14
CA VAL A 178 2.20 -9.33 -19.39
C VAL A 178 3.71 -9.37 -19.19
N GLU A 179 4.47 -9.49 -20.26
CA GLU A 179 5.94 -9.49 -20.18
C GLU A 179 6.50 -8.12 -19.80
N THR A 180 5.87 -7.05 -20.28
CA THR A 180 6.26 -5.67 -20.03
C THR A 180 5.09 -4.72 -20.17
N LEU A 181 5.05 -3.69 -19.34
CA LEU A 181 4.18 -2.54 -19.52
C LEU A 181 4.83 -1.50 -20.43
N THR A 182 4.03 -0.61 -21.00
CA THR A 182 4.51 0.46 -21.89
C THR A 182 4.23 1.81 -21.23
N GLY A 183 5.24 2.67 -21.22
CA GLY A 183 5.12 4.04 -20.76
C GLY A 183 4.11 4.82 -21.60
N THR A 184 3.25 5.59 -20.94
CA THR A 184 2.22 6.42 -21.56
C THR A 184 1.76 7.53 -20.59
N LYS A 185 0.87 8.40 -21.05
CA LYS A 185 0.23 9.38 -20.18
C LYS A 185 -0.93 8.75 -19.44
N VAL A 186 -0.90 8.80 -18.11
CA VAL A 186 -1.90 8.26 -17.20
C VAL A 186 -2.27 9.29 -16.14
N LYS A 187 -3.38 9.07 -15.46
CA LYS A 187 -3.95 10.00 -14.48
C LYS A 187 -4.14 9.31 -13.14
N ALA A 188 -3.60 9.91 -12.07
CA ALA A 188 -3.88 9.44 -10.72
C ALA A 188 -5.35 9.76 -10.37
N THR A 189 -6.16 8.73 -10.12
CA THR A 189 -7.58 8.88 -9.78
C THR A 189 -7.82 9.00 -8.28
N ASP A 190 -6.91 8.51 -7.48
CA ASP A 190 -6.90 8.57 -6.03
C ASP A 190 -5.48 8.31 -5.50
N LEU A 191 -5.30 8.36 -4.17
CA LEU A 191 -4.03 8.17 -3.49
C LEU A 191 -3.34 6.84 -3.84
N ARG A 192 -4.06 5.71 -3.74
CA ARG A 192 -3.49 4.36 -3.91
C ARG A 192 -3.38 3.98 -5.38
N ALA A 193 -4.31 4.46 -6.21
CA ALA A 193 -4.20 4.40 -7.66
C ALA A 193 -2.94 5.09 -8.15
N GLY A 194 -2.67 6.30 -7.67
CA GLY A 194 -1.46 7.04 -8.01
C GLY A 194 -0.18 6.29 -7.65
N ALA A 195 -0.11 5.72 -6.45
CA ALA A 195 1.02 4.87 -6.05
C ALA A 195 1.19 3.66 -6.98
N ALA A 196 0.11 2.97 -7.33
CA ALA A 196 0.13 1.84 -8.25
C ALA A 196 0.64 2.23 -9.65
N LEU A 197 0.26 3.40 -10.14
CA LEU A 197 0.76 3.92 -11.42
C LEU A 197 2.26 4.26 -11.37
N ILE A 198 2.76 4.80 -10.26
CA ILE A 198 4.21 4.98 -10.05
C ILE A 198 4.92 3.63 -10.13
N LEU A 199 4.43 2.63 -9.39
CA LEU A 199 5.02 1.28 -9.40
C LEU A 199 5.04 0.69 -10.81
N SER A 200 3.95 0.82 -11.55
CA SER A 200 3.85 0.33 -12.92
C SER A 200 4.79 1.07 -13.87
N ALA A 201 4.95 2.39 -13.68
CA ALA A 201 5.88 3.22 -14.45
C ALA A 201 7.33 2.80 -14.24
N LEU A 202 7.73 2.44 -12.99
CA LEU A 202 9.08 1.95 -12.70
C LEU A 202 9.43 0.65 -13.44
N ALA A 203 8.44 -0.14 -13.84
CA ALA A 203 8.62 -1.41 -14.57
C ALA A 203 8.28 -1.30 -16.07
N ALA A 204 7.74 -0.19 -16.53
CA ALA A 204 7.34 0.01 -17.91
C ALA A 204 8.54 0.32 -18.83
N LYS A 205 8.42 0.00 -20.11
CA LYS A 205 9.35 0.46 -21.15
C LYS A 205 8.92 1.82 -21.66
N GLY A 206 9.86 2.75 -21.74
CA GLY A 206 9.61 4.14 -22.18
C GLY A 206 9.22 5.05 -21.03
N GLU A 207 8.84 6.27 -21.36
CA GLU A 207 8.48 7.31 -20.38
C GLU A 207 6.99 7.23 -20.03
N THR A 208 6.68 7.35 -18.74
CA THR A 208 5.31 7.47 -18.21
C THR A 208 5.12 8.85 -17.60
N GLU A 209 4.10 9.57 -18.05
CA GLU A 209 3.69 10.85 -17.47
C GLU A 209 2.45 10.63 -16.60
N ILE A 210 2.54 10.95 -15.31
CA ILE A 210 1.45 10.79 -14.35
C ILE A 210 0.93 12.18 -13.98
N SER A 211 -0.32 12.46 -14.29
CA SER A 211 -1.01 13.71 -13.92
C SER A 211 -1.81 13.56 -12.63
N ASP A 212 -2.33 14.69 -12.11
CA ASP A 212 -3.14 14.78 -10.87
C ASP A 212 -2.44 14.22 -9.64
N ILE A 213 -1.13 14.44 -9.55
CA ILE A 213 -0.24 13.92 -8.50
C ILE A 213 -0.60 14.43 -7.09
N TYR A 214 -1.42 15.48 -6.97
CA TYR A 214 -1.91 15.97 -5.67
C TYR A 214 -2.66 14.88 -4.87
N HIS A 215 -3.24 13.88 -5.55
CA HIS A 215 -3.82 12.72 -4.89
C HIS A 215 -2.76 11.90 -4.14
N ILE A 216 -1.56 11.76 -4.74
CA ILE A 216 -0.44 10.99 -4.18
C ILE A 216 0.17 11.72 -2.98
N GLU A 217 0.28 13.03 -3.07
CA GLU A 217 0.89 13.89 -2.05
C GLU A 217 0.12 13.92 -0.72
N ARG A 218 -1.15 13.51 -0.73
CA ARG A 218 -1.97 13.43 0.48
C ARG A 218 -1.51 12.35 1.46
N GLY A 219 -0.76 11.34 1.03
CA GLY A 219 -0.34 10.25 1.88
C GLY A 219 1.09 9.73 1.62
N TYR A 220 1.78 10.22 0.59
CA TYR A 220 3.17 9.87 0.32
C TYR A 220 4.04 11.13 0.31
N TYR A 221 4.72 11.35 1.42
CA TYR A 221 5.61 12.50 1.53
C TYR A 221 6.83 12.31 0.63
N LYS A 222 6.97 13.18 -0.39
CA LYS A 222 8.12 13.23 -1.31
C LYS A 222 8.51 11.88 -1.91
N ILE A 223 7.54 11.11 -2.37
CA ILE A 223 7.76 9.77 -2.91
C ILE A 223 8.75 9.77 -4.08
N ASP A 224 8.73 10.81 -4.93
CA ASP A 224 9.67 10.99 -6.03
C ASP A 224 11.11 11.15 -5.56
N GLU A 225 11.36 11.95 -4.50
CA GLU A 225 12.69 12.11 -3.92
C GLU A 225 13.20 10.80 -3.31
N LYS A 226 12.33 10.08 -2.56
CA LYS A 226 12.65 8.79 -1.94
C LYS A 226 12.98 7.73 -3.00
N LEU A 227 12.17 7.61 -4.05
CA LEU A 227 12.41 6.67 -5.14
C LEU A 227 13.68 7.01 -5.93
N ARG A 228 13.93 8.30 -6.18
CA ARG A 228 15.18 8.76 -6.83
C ARG A 228 16.41 8.41 -6.00
N ALA A 229 16.34 8.56 -4.67
CA ALA A 229 17.42 8.17 -3.76
C ALA A 229 17.69 6.65 -3.79
N LEU A 230 16.68 5.84 -4.14
CA LEU A 230 16.81 4.39 -4.34
C LEU A 230 17.26 4.02 -5.76
N GLY A 231 17.49 4.99 -6.64
CA GLY A 231 18.01 4.79 -8.00
C GLY A 231 16.95 4.79 -9.11
N ALA A 232 15.71 5.20 -8.82
CA ALA A 232 14.69 5.35 -9.85
C ALA A 232 14.94 6.60 -10.70
N GLU A 233 14.72 6.48 -12.02
CA GLU A 233 14.69 7.63 -12.93
C GLU A 233 13.29 8.26 -12.89
N ILE A 234 13.10 9.19 -11.97
CA ILE A 234 11.82 9.88 -11.75
C ILE A 234 12.06 11.37 -11.53
N GLU A 235 11.26 12.20 -12.15
CA GLU A 235 11.30 13.65 -11.96
C GLU A 235 9.89 14.21 -11.77
N ARG A 236 9.81 15.31 -11.03
CA ARG A 236 8.61 16.11 -10.90
C ARG A 236 8.69 17.26 -11.90
N LYS A 237 7.61 17.43 -12.67
CA LYS A 237 7.44 18.56 -13.59
C LYS A 237 6.33 19.47 -13.08
N ASP A 238 6.62 20.74 -12.88
CA ASP A 238 5.59 21.73 -12.61
C ASP A 238 4.86 22.01 -13.92
N VAL A 239 3.55 21.78 -13.92
CA VAL A 239 2.68 22.17 -15.05
C VAL A 239 2.31 23.62 -14.83
N HIS A 240 2.83 24.51 -15.65
CA HIS A 240 2.46 25.95 -15.69
C HIS A 240 1.11 26.13 -16.36
#